data_6f9892b9200d4eaa7c7ce4e3ae3f6524
#
_entry.id   6f9892b9200d4eaa7c7ce4e3ae3f6524
#
_cell.length_a   1.000
_cell.length_b   1.000
_cell.length_c   1.000
_cell.angle_alpha   90.00
_cell.angle_beta   90.00
_cell.angle_gamma   90.00
#
_symmetry.space_group_name_H-M   'P 1'
#
loop_
_entity.id
_entity.type
_entity.pdbx_description
1 polymer ?
#
loop_
_entity_poly.entity_id
_entity_poly.type
_entity_poly.pdbx_seq_one_letter_code
_entity_poly.pdbx_strand_id
1 'polypeptide(L)'
;MTEKRLRNIAKWYCERYLVSSAKLANHLEQRLYREVPDAAERETLAAAIPPIVADMERLGFVNDREAASARLRTALRSGYAPGAAVTVAARGARVDRDTVEAELETALSEALPELEPEDRDPADLAVEQASLALKRARRGPWRSAPQDEKTRRRDAGWLQRRGFRLDVIRDALDIDPLDE
;
A
#
# COMPACT_ATOMS: atom_id res chain seq x y z
N MET A 1 22.00 -25.72 4.26
CA MET A 1 22.02 -24.24 3.98
C MET A 1 23.23 -23.62 4.66
N THR A 2 23.79 -22.51 4.14
CA THR A 2 24.89 -21.78 4.79
C THR A 2 24.54 -20.32 4.92
N GLU A 3 25.16 -19.59 5.88
CA GLU A 3 25.00 -18.13 6.04
C GLU A 3 25.37 -17.39 4.74
N LYS A 4 26.46 -17.78 4.08
CA LYS A 4 26.87 -17.21 2.79
C LYS A 4 25.75 -17.33 1.74
N ARG A 5 25.05 -18.47 1.71
CA ARG A 5 23.93 -18.68 0.78
C ARG A 5 22.73 -17.79 1.15
N LEU A 6 22.42 -17.62 2.46
CA LEU A 6 21.38 -16.69 2.91
C LEU A 6 21.68 -15.25 2.48
N ARG A 7 22.92 -14.80 2.66
CA ARG A 7 23.39 -13.47 2.24
C ARG A 7 23.24 -13.27 0.72
N ASN A 8 23.57 -14.28 -0.07
CA ASN A 8 23.38 -14.21 -1.53
C ASN A 8 21.91 -14.15 -1.91
N ILE A 9 21.05 -14.90 -1.22
CA ILE A 9 19.59 -14.85 -1.42
C ILE A 9 19.05 -13.47 -1.07
N ALA A 10 19.48 -12.87 0.06
CA ALA A 10 19.09 -11.53 0.46
C ALA A 10 19.44 -10.49 -0.62
N LYS A 11 20.70 -10.48 -1.06
CA LYS A 11 21.18 -9.57 -2.09
C LYS A 11 20.37 -9.72 -3.39
N TRP A 12 20.25 -10.96 -3.90
CA TRP A 12 19.50 -11.24 -5.11
C TRP A 12 18.03 -10.79 -5.02
N TYR A 13 17.40 -10.95 -3.83
CA TYR A 13 16.02 -10.54 -3.61
C TYR A 13 15.87 -9.01 -3.62
N CYS A 14 16.76 -8.30 -2.93
CA CYS A 14 16.77 -6.85 -2.88
C CYS A 14 17.11 -6.19 -4.23
N GLU A 15 17.95 -6.81 -5.06
CA GLU A 15 18.25 -6.31 -6.43
C GLU A 15 17.02 -6.35 -7.35
N ARG A 16 16.00 -7.15 -7.04
CA ARG A 16 14.80 -7.33 -7.88
C ARG A 16 13.56 -6.67 -7.31
N TYR A 17 13.51 -6.48 -6.01
CA TYR A 17 12.30 -6.02 -5.33
C TYR A 17 12.62 -4.93 -4.33
N LEU A 18 11.84 -3.86 -4.37
CA LEU A 18 11.80 -2.88 -3.30
C LEU A 18 11.10 -3.49 -2.08
N VAL A 19 11.84 -3.68 -1.01
CA VAL A 19 11.38 -4.39 0.18
C VAL A 19 11.79 -3.67 1.46
N SER A 20 10.98 -3.86 2.51
CA SER A 20 11.34 -3.43 3.86
C SER A 20 12.21 -4.50 4.56
N SER A 21 12.87 -4.08 5.64
CA SER A 21 13.65 -4.91 6.54
C SER A 21 12.86 -6.13 7.02
N ALA A 22 11.64 -5.91 7.50
CA ALA A 22 10.77 -6.97 7.98
C ALA A 22 10.33 -7.93 6.85
N LYS A 23 10.14 -7.44 5.63
CA LYS A 23 9.85 -8.31 4.47
C LYS A 23 11.04 -9.15 4.07
N LEU A 24 12.23 -8.57 4.07
CA LEU A 24 13.45 -9.32 3.78
C LEU A 24 13.67 -10.41 4.84
N ALA A 25 13.57 -10.07 6.13
CA ALA A 25 13.67 -11.05 7.21
C ALA A 25 12.70 -12.22 7.02
N ASN A 26 11.41 -11.92 6.85
CA ASN A 26 10.39 -12.95 6.61
C ASN A 26 10.66 -13.79 5.35
N HIS A 27 11.19 -13.21 4.27
CA HIS A 27 11.57 -13.96 3.08
C HIS A 27 12.68 -14.97 3.38
N LEU A 28 13.70 -14.57 4.14
CA LEU A 28 14.80 -15.43 4.53
C LEU A 28 14.35 -16.53 5.49
N GLU A 29 13.50 -16.23 6.48
CA GLU A 29 12.88 -17.21 7.37
C GLU A 29 12.08 -18.26 6.61
N GLN A 30 11.25 -17.86 5.66
CA GLN A 30 10.49 -18.77 4.81
C GLN A 30 11.40 -19.66 3.94
N ARG A 31 12.54 -19.15 3.50
CA ARG A 31 13.54 -19.91 2.76
C ARG A 31 14.19 -20.97 3.66
N LEU A 32 14.58 -20.59 4.89
CA LEU A 32 15.10 -21.52 5.88
C LEU A 32 14.10 -22.63 6.18
N TYR A 33 12.85 -22.28 6.44
CA TYR A 33 11.81 -23.26 6.76
C TYR A 33 11.62 -24.31 5.65
N ARG A 34 11.74 -23.89 4.38
CA ARG A 34 11.57 -24.79 3.23
C ARG A 34 12.79 -25.62 2.90
N GLU A 35 13.99 -25.08 3.11
CA GLU A 35 15.24 -25.69 2.64
C GLU A 35 16.04 -26.40 3.76
N VAL A 36 15.71 -26.18 5.03
CA VAL A 36 16.39 -26.74 6.21
C VAL A 36 15.39 -27.54 7.04
N PRO A 37 15.29 -28.86 6.87
CA PRO A 37 14.36 -29.68 7.63
C PRO A 37 14.71 -29.80 9.11
N ASP A 38 16.00 -29.84 9.47
CA ASP A 38 16.46 -29.90 10.84
C ASP A 38 16.19 -28.62 11.61
N ALA A 39 15.53 -28.73 12.76
CA ALA A 39 15.08 -27.58 13.56
C ALA A 39 16.25 -26.84 14.23
N ALA A 40 17.26 -27.57 14.72
CA ALA A 40 18.41 -26.99 15.40
C ALA A 40 19.32 -26.26 14.41
N GLU A 41 19.57 -26.85 13.23
CA GLU A 41 20.29 -26.18 12.14
C GLU A 41 19.55 -24.91 11.70
N ARG A 42 18.22 -24.99 11.57
CA ARG A 42 17.38 -23.84 11.18
C ARG A 42 17.45 -22.71 12.18
N GLU A 43 17.39 -23.00 13.48
CA GLU A 43 17.52 -21.99 14.55
C GLU A 43 18.88 -21.33 14.51
N THR A 44 19.95 -22.10 14.34
CA THR A 44 21.33 -21.59 14.22
C THR A 44 21.46 -20.64 13.03
N LEU A 45 20.88 -20.99 11.87
CA LEU A 45 20.93 -20.15 10.68
C LEU A 45 19.99 -18.94 10.77
N ALA A 46 18.87 -19.04 11.50
CA ALA A 46 17.95 -17.92 11.73
C ALA A 46 18.63 -16.80 12.51
N ALA A 47 19.55 -17.10 13.41
CA ALA A 47 20.33 -16.09 14.14
C ALA A 47 21.20 -15.21 13.22
N ALA A 48 21.49 -15.67 11.99
CA ALA A 48 22.21 -14.86 11.00
C ALA A 48 21.31 -13.87 10.23
N ILE A 49 19.97 -14.00 10.30
CA ILE A 49 19.06 -13.13 9.55
C ILE A 49 19.16 -11.66 9.97
N PRO A 50 19.08 -11.29 11.27
CA PRO A 50 19.16 -9.89 11.67
C PRO A 50 20.44 -9.18 11.18
N PRO A 51 21.67 -9.72 11.35
CA PRO A 51 22.87 -9.07 10.84
C PRO A 51 22.89 -8.99 9.30
N ILE A 52 22.33 -9.97 8.58
CA ILE A 52 22.21 -9.89 7.12
C ILE A 52 21.28 -8.75 6.69
N VAL A 53 20.13 -8.59 7.35
CA VAL A 53 19.19 -7.50 7.09
C VAL A 53 19.84 -6.14 7.36
N ALA A 54 20.51 -5.97 8.50
CA ALA A 54 21.24 -4.76 8.84
C ALA A 54 22.33 -4.41 7.83
N ASP A 55 23.03 -5.41 7.29
CA ASP A 55 24.00 -5.20 6.21
C ASP A 55 23.33 -4.71 4.92
N MET A 56 22.15 -5.26 4.57
CA MET A 56 21.41 -4.82 3.38
C MET A 56 20.88 -3.38 3.53
N GLU A 57 20.45 -3.00 4.72
CA GLU A 57 20.07 -1.61 5.05
C GLU A 57 21.29 -0.67 4.91
N ARG A 58 22.40 -1.00 5.55
CA ARG A 58 23.63 -0.20 5.52
C ARG A 58 24.18 -0.01 4.09
N LEU A 59 23.98 -0.99 3.22
CA LEU A 59 24.38 -0.96 1.81
C LEU A 59 23.33 -0.27 0.92
N GLY A 60 22.19 0.17 1.47
CA GLY A 60 21.13 0.85 0.73
C GLY A 60 20.25 -0.07 -0.14
N PHE A 61 20.36 -1.40 0.03
CA PHE A 61 19.51 -2.36 -0.68
C PHE A 61 18.10 -2.49 -0.08
N VAL A 62 17.93 -2.08 1.16
CA VAL A 62 16.66 -2.07 1.91
C VAL A 62 16.40 -0.67 2.42
N ASN A 63 15.17 -0.18 2.20
CA ASN A 63 14.73 1.12 2.65
C ASN A 63 13.25 1.04 3.02
N ASP A 64 12.96 1.02 4.32
CA ASP A 64 11.61 0.89 4.86
C ASP A 64 10.71 2.05 4.46
N ARG A 65 11.24 3.27 4.45
CA ARG A 65 10.53 4.48 4.07
C ARG A 65 10.13 4.46 2.60
N GLU A 66 11.04 4.10 1.71
CA GLU A 66 10.77 3.99 0.28
C GLU A 66 9.78 2.86 -0.02
N ALA A 67 9.92 1.71 0.65
CA ALA A 67 8.98 0.59 0.54
C ALA A 67 7.58 0.97 1.04
N ALA A 68 7.48 1.75 2.13
CA ALA A 68 6.24 2.30 2.65
C ALA A 68 5.57 3.25 1.65
N SER A 69 6.33 4.24 1.16
CA SER A 69 5.87 5.25 0.20
C SER A 69 5.36 4.62 -1.10
N ALA A 70 6.09 3.66 -1.67
CA ALA A 70 5.67 2.95 -2.88
C ALA A 70 4.35 2.17 -2.69
N ARG A 71 4.16 1.53 -1.52
CA ARG A 71 2.92 0.83 -1.19
C ARG A 71 1.76 1.78 -0.96
N LEU A 72 2.02 2.92 -0.31
CA LEU A 72 1.02 3.95 -0.06
C LEU A 72 0.51 4.55 -1.38
N ARG A 73 1.41 4.95 -2.29
CA ARG A 73 1.05 5.41 -3.64
C ARG A 73 0.21 4.39 -4.40
N THR A 74 0.56 3.12 -4.30
CA THR A 74 -0.22 2.04 -4.93
C THR A 74 -1.62 1.92 -4.35
N ALA A 75 -1.77 2.02 -3.02
CA ALA A 75 -3.06 1.96 -2.35
C ALA A 75 -3.94 3.17 -2.74
N LEU A 76 -3.38 4.38 -2.74
CA LEU A 76 -4.08 5.60 -3.15
C LEU A 76 -4.57 5.51 -4.61
N ARG A 77 -3.70 5.11 -5.54
CA ARG A 77 -4.09 4.90 -6.96
C ARG A 77 -5.13 3.80 -7.13
N SER A 78 -5.17 2.82 -6.23
CA SER A 78 -6.19 1.77 -6.22
C SER A 78 -7.53 2.24 -5.64
N GLY A 79 -7.62 3.52 -5.25
CA GLY A 79 -8.84 4.16 -4.77
C GLY A 79 -9.15 3.91 -3.31
N TYR A 80 -8.16 3.67 -2.45
CA TYR A 80 -8.35 3.68 -1.01
C TYR A 80 -8.37 5.11 -0.48
N ALA A 81 -9.24 5.40 0.49
CA ALA A 81 -9.19 6.62 1.26
C ALA A 81 -7.86 6.73 2.02
N PRO A 82 -7.31 7.95 2.27
CA PRO A 82 -5.97 8.13 2.82
C PRO A 82 -5.68 7.30 4.07
N GLY A 83 -6.54 7.33 5.07
CA GLY A 83 -6.36 6.57 6.31
C GLY A 83 -6.39 5.05 6.12
N ALA A 84 -7.21 4.55 5.17
CA ALA A 84 -7.23 3.14 4.80
C ALA A 84 -6.00 2.76 3.96
N ALA A 85 -5.54 3.66 3.09
CA ALA A 85 -4.32 3.48 2.30
C ALA A 85 -3.08 3.32 3.19
N VAL A 86 -2.95 4.14 4.25
CA VAL A 86 -1.91 3.99 5.28
C VAL A 86 -1.95 2.60 5.90
N THR A 87 -3.13 2.13 6.33
CA THR A 87 -3.29 0.81 6.95
C THR A 87 -2.92 -0.33 5.99
N VAL A 88 -3.36 -0.24 4.73
CA VAL A 88 -3.04 -1.23 3.68
C VAL A 88 -1.55 -1.22 3.36
N ALA A 89 -0.93 -0.03 3.27
CA ALA A 89 0.49 0.12 2.99
C ALA A 89 1.37 -0.41 4.12
N ALA A 90 1.07 -0.06 5.38
CA ALA A 90 1.79 -0.54 6.56
C ALA A 90 1.80 -2.07 6.64
N ARG A 91 0.62 -2.69 6.49
CA ARG A 91 0.50 -4.15 6.43
C ARG A 91 1.24 -4.74 5.23
N GLY A 92 1.10 -4.09 4.06
CA GLY A 92 1.71 -4.55 2.81
C GLY A 92 3.23 -4.43 2.78
N ALA A 93 3.82 -3.40 3.37
CA ALA A 93 5.25 -3.22 3.50
C ALA A 93 5.83 -3.89 4.76
N ARG A 94 5.00 -4.24 5.75
CA ARG A 94 5.39 -4.70 7.08
C ARG A 94 6.25 -3.67 7.82
N VAL A 95 5.85 -2.43 7.75
CA VAL A 95 6.44 -1.31 8.51
C VAL A 95 5.40 -0.80 9.49
N ASP A 96 5.84 -0.05 10.49
CA ASP A 96 4.93 0.60 11.42
C ASP A 96 4.06 1.66 10.71
N ARG A 97 2.93 1.99 11.35
CA ARG A 97 1.96 2.94 10.80
C ARG A 97 2.54 4.35 10.69
N ASP A 98 3.32 4.77 11.68
CA ASP A 98 3.86 6.13 11.76
C ASP A 98 4.84 6.40 10.63
N THR A 99 5.68 5.40 10.27
CA THR A 99 6.57 5.47 9.09
C THR A 99 5.77 5.69 7.80
N VAL A 100 4.62 5.03 7.64
CA VAL A 100 3.76 5.22 6.45
C VAL A 100 3.03 6.56 6.50
N GLU A 101 2.55 6.97 7.66
CA GLU A 101 1.79 8.21 7.86
C GLU A 101 2.66 9.44 7.56
N ALA A 102 3.95 9.39 7.90
CA ALA A 102 4.92 10.43 7.55
C ALA A 102 5.12 10.64 6.04
N GLU A 103 4.78 9.64 5.21
CA GLU A 103 4.86 9.72 3.76
C GLU A 103 3.54 10.14 3.09
N LEU A 104 2.46 10.32 3.86
CA LEU A 104 1.11 10.44 3.31
C LEU A 104 0.94 11.67 2.39
N GLU A 105 1.39 12.84 2.82
CA GLU A 105 1.25 14.08 2.07
C GLU A 105 1.98 14.00 0.72
N THR A 106 3.23 13.57 0.74
CA THR A 106 4.02 13.38 -0.48
C THR A 106 3.39 12.35 -1.41
N ALA A 107 2.93 11.23 -0.84
CA ALA A 107 2.32 10.16 -1.63
C ALA A 107 0.96 10.56 -2.22
N LEU A 108 0.18 11.41 -1.54
CA LEU A 108 -1.06 11.99 -2.07
C LEU A 108 -0.78 12.88 -3.28
N SER A 109 0.14 13.84 -3.15
CA SER A 109 0.54 14.72 -4.25
C SER A 109 1.03 13.95 -5.48
N GLU A 110 1.85 12.91 -5.29
CA GLU A 110 2.37 12.09 -6.39
C GLU A 110 1.34 11.12 -7.00
N ALA A 111 0.44 10.59 -6.19
CA ALA A 111 -0.53 9.58 -6.66
C ALA A 111 -1.78 10.18 -7.29
N LEU A 112 -2.14 11.37 -6.87
CA LEU A 112 -3.37 12.09 -7.23
C LEU A 112 -3.05 13.55 -7.61
N PRO A 113 -2.21 13.78 -8.63
CA PRO A 113 -1.76 15.13 -8.99
C PRO A 113 -2.89 16.04 -9.49
N GLU A 114 -4.03 15.47 -9.85
CA GLU A 114 -5.24 16.21 -10.24
C GLU A 114 -5.99 16.82 -9.03
N LEU A 115 -5.58 16.50 -7.81
CA LEU A 115 -6.14 17.09 -6.59
C LEU A 115 -5.18 18.16 -6.07
N GLU A 116 -5.65 19.41 -6.01
CA GLU A 116 -4.90 20.51 -5.43
C GLU A 116 -5.44 20.83 -4.02
N PRO A 117 -4.75 20.35 -2.96
CA PRO A 117 -5.30 20.40 -1.60
C PRO A 117 -5.20 21.77 -0.92
N GLU A 118 -4.38 22.70 -1.46
CA GLU A 118 -3.96 23.90 -0.73
C GLU A 118 -5.09 24.89 -0.43
N ASP A 119 -6.19 24.87 -1.21
CA ASP A 119 -7.31 25.81 -1.07
C ASP A 119 -8.68 25.15 -0.83
N ARG A 120 -8.74 23.84 -0.54
CA ARG A 120 -10.01 23.10 -0.47
C ARG A 120 -10.37 22.67 0.94
N ASP A 121 -11.68 22.69 1.24
CA ASP A 121 -12.19 22.06 2.45
C ASP A 121 -11.83 20.56 2.48
N PRO A 122 -11.34 20.01 3.60
CA PRO A 122 -11.06 18.59 3.73
C PRO A 122 -12.23 17.67 3.37
N ALA A 123 -13.47 18.12 3.54
CA ALA A 123 -14.66 17.37 3.14
C ALA A 123 -14.80 17.31 1.62
N ASP A 124 -14.61 18.44 0.92
CA ASP A 124 -14.65 18.51 -0.54
C ASP A 124 -13.54 17.65 -1.15
N LEU A 125 -12.33 17.74 -0.61
CA LEU A 125 -11.20 16.91 -1.03
C LEU A 125 -11.49 15.41 -0.87
N ALA A 126 -12.17 15.00 0.20
CA ALA A 126 -12.56 13.61 0.40
C ALA A 126 -13.59 13.13 -0.65
N VAL A 127 -14.53 13.98 -1.03
CA VAL A 127 -15.52 13.70 -2.08
C VAL A 127 -14.82 13.56 -3.44
N GLU A 128 -13.91 14.47 -3.77
CA GLU A 128 -13.13 14.41 -5.01
C GLU A 128 -12.26 13.15 -5.08
N GLN A 129 -11.60 12.77 -3.99
CA GLN A 129 -10.86 11.50 -3.93
C GLN A 129 -11.75 10.28 -4.19
N ALA A 130 -12.96 10.27 -3.61
CA ALA A 130 -13.93 9.21 -3.84
C ALA A 130 -14.42 9.20 -5.29
N SER A 131 -14.69 10.38 -5.85
CA SER A 131 -15.10 10.57 -7.24
C SER A 131 -14.04 10.09 -8.22
N LEU A 132 -12.79 10.49 -7.99
CA LEU A 132 -11.65 10.05 -8.79
C LEU A 132 -11.46 8.52 -8.72
N ALA A 133 -11.67 7.92 -7.54
CA ALA A 133 -11.62 6.47 -7.38
C ALA A 133 -12.73 5.78 -8.19
N LEU A 134 -13.94 6.32 -8.18
CA LEU A 134 -15.06 5.83 -9.01
C LEU A 134 -14.78 5.97 -10.50
N LYS A 135 -14.29 7.15 -10.93
CA LYS A 135 -13.93 7.45 -12.33
C LYS A 135 -12.90 6.45 -12.86
N ARG A 136 -11.80 6.25 -12.16
CA ARG A 136 -10.75 5.28 -12.52
C ARG A 136 -11.26 3.83 -12.57
N ALA A 137 -12.19 3.48 -11.69
CA ALA A 137 -12.80 2.16 -11.64
C ALA A 137 -14.00 1.99 -12.59
N ARG A 138 -14.40 3.04 -13.33
CA ARG A 138 -15.61 3.10 -14.16
C ARG A 138 -16.85 2.66 -13.37
N ARG A 139 -17.05 3.27 -12.20
CA ARG A 139 -18.14 3.00 -11.26
C ARG A 139 -18.97 4.27 -11.00
N GLY A 140 -20.10 4.10 -10.33
CA GLY A 140 -20.98 5.20 -9.99
C GLY A 140 -21.43 5.98 -11.23
N PRO A 141 -21.35 7.32 -11.20
CA PRO A 141 -21.71 8.19 -12.32
C PRO A 141 -20.93 7.91 -13.61
N TRP A 142 -19.71 7.37 -13.53
CA TRP A 142 -18.84 7.07 -14.69
C TRP A 142 -19.04 5.68 -15.30
N ARG A 143 -20.19 5.04 -15.04
CA ARG A 143 -20.59 3.81 -15.72
C ARG A 143 -21.07 4.09 -17.14
N SER A 144 -20.77 3.17 -18.03
CA SER A 144 -21.33 3.20 -19.39
C SER A 144 -22.83 2.84 -19.45
N ALA A 145 -23.35 2.16 -18.43
CA ALA A 145 -24.77 1.79 -18.33
C ALA A 145 -25.45 2.62 -17.23
N PRO A 146 -26.75 2.94 -17.37
CA PRO A 146 -27.51 3.66 -16.34
C PRO A 146 -27.35 3.01 -14.95
N GLN A 147 -27.21 3.85 -13.95
CA GLN A 147 -27.06 3.43 -12.55
C GLN A 147 -28.46 3.10 -11.97
N ASP A 148 -28.72 1.84 -11.71
CA ASP A 148 -29.85 1.40 -10.90
C ASP A 148 -29.50 1.35 -9.39
N GLU A 149 -30.51 1.19 -8.54
CA GLU A 149 -30.31 1.16 -7.10
C GLU A 149 -29.39 0.00 -6.66
N LYS A 150 -29.44 -1.13 -7.33
CA LYS A 150 -28.59 -2.30 -7.03
C LYS A 150 -27.12 -2.02 -7.33
N THR A 151 -26.81 -1.37 -8.45
CA THR A 151 -25.46 -0.96 -8.82
C THR A 151 -24.96 0.15 -7.89
N ARG A 152 -25.83 1.13 -7.55
CA ARG A 152 -25.51 2.18 -6.57
C ARG A 152 -25.12 1.62 -5.21
N ARG A 153 -25.90 0.67 -4.67
CA ARG A 153 -25.55 -0.02 -3.40
C ARG A 153 -24.23 -0.79 -3.50
N ARG A 154 -23.96 -1.42 -4.64
CA ARG A 154 -22.70 -2.15 -4.88
C ARG A 154 -21.50 -1.21 -4.92
N ASP A 155 -21.65 -0.03 -5.54
CA ASP A 155 -20.60 0.97 -5.64
C ASP A 155 -20.37 1.68 -4.30
N ALA A 156 -21.43 1.97 -3.54
CA ALA A 156 -21.32 2.44 -2.15
C ALA A 156 -20.55 1.46 -1.27
N GLY A 157 -20.89 0.17 -1.31
CA GLY A 157 -20.16 -0.87 -0.58
C GLY A 157 -18.70 -1.03 -1.05
N TRP A 158 -18.40 -0.72 -2.31
CA TRP A 158 -17.04 -0.73 -2.82
C TRP A 158 -16.21 0.41 -2.24
N LEU A 159 -16.74 1.64 -2.14
CA LEU A 159 -16.11 2.79 -1.50
C LEU A 159 -15.97 2.58 0.02
N GLN A 160 -17.00 2.03 0.66
CA GLN A 160 -16.96 1.74 2.10
C GLN A 160 -15.83 0.78 2.48
N ARG A 161 -15.62 -0.28 1.70
CA ARG A 161 -14.48 -1.21 1.89
C ARG A 161 -13.13 -0.56 1.65
N ARG A 162 -13.09 0.60 0.99
CA ARG A 162 -11.90 1.44 0.78
C ARG A 162 -11.71 2.53 1.81
N GLY A 163 -12.58 2.56 2.83
CA GLY A 163 -12.46 3.40 4.01
C GLY A 163 -13.06 4.79 3.86
N PHE A 164 -13.86 5.05 2.82
CA PHE A 164 -14.62 6.31 2.72
C PHE A 164 -15.80 6.32 3.69
N ARG A 165 -16.12 7.50 4.23
CA ARG A 165 -17.24 7.73 5.12
C ARG A 165 -18.55 7.73 4.32
N LEU A 166 -19.67 7.46 4.98
CA LEU A 166 -20.98 7.33 4.32
C LEU A 166 -21.48 8.65 3.71
N ASP A 167 -21.19 9.80 4.35
CA ASP A 167 -21.47 11.12 3.83
C ASP A 167 -20.71 11.36 2.49
N VAL A 168 -19.41 11.17 2.49
CA VAL A 168 -18.55 11.27 1.30
C VAL A 168 -19.01 10.31 0.18
N ILE A 169 -19.39 9.06 0.53
CA ILE A 169 -19.86 8.07 -0.43
C ILE A 169 -21.15 8.53 -1.12
N ARG A 170 -22.07 9.09 -0.34
CA ARG A 170 -23.35 9.60 -0.86
C ARG A 170 -23.07 10.74 -1.84
N ASP A 171 -22.28 11.73 -1.42
CA ASP A 171 -22.01 12.93 -2.20
C ASP A 171 -21.24 12.57 -3.49
N ALA A 172 -20.23 11.69 -3.42
CA ALA A 172 -19.50 11.22 -4.59
C ALA A 172 -20.35 10.40 -5.59
N LEU A 173 -21.39 9.71 -5.13
CA LEU A 173 -22.32 8.98 -6.01
C LEU A 173 -23.42 9.87 -6.61
N ASP A 174 -23.60 11.08 -6.13
CA ASP A 174 -24.59 12.07 -6.58
C ASP A 174 -23.99 13.13 -7.53
N ILE A 175 -22.68 13.12 -7.78
CA ILE A 175 -22.01 14.01 -8.74
C ILE A 175 -22.55 13.76 -10.16
N ASP A 176 -22.84 14.84 -10.89
CA ASP A 176 -23.11 14.77 -12.33
C ASP A 176 -21.78 14.82 -13.11
N PRO A 177 -21.48 13.81 -13.93
CA PRO A 177 -20.24 13.78 -14.71
C PRO A 177 -20.14 14.88 -15.79
N LEU A 178 -21.22 15.62 -16.04
CA LEU A 178 -21.25 16.71 -17.01
C LEU A 178 -20.85 18.06 -16.39
N ASP A 179 -20.76 18.14 -15.06
CA ASP A 179 -20.38 19.35 -14.33
C ASP A 179 -18.86 19.42 -14.04
N GLU A 180 -18.07 18.44 -14.51
CA GLU A 180 -16.61 18.44 -14.54
C GLU A 180 -16.13 18.93 -15.93
#